data_df3c69dfd687dadedb925beb2479a15b
#
_entry.id   df3c69dfd687dadedb925beb2479a15b
#
_cell.length_a   1.000
_cell.length_b   1.000
_cell.length_c   1.000
_cell.angle_alpha   90.00
_cell.angle_beta   90.00
_cell.angle_gamma   90.00
#
_symmetry.space_group_name_H-M   'P 1'
#
loop_
_entity.id
_entity.type
_entity.pdbx_description
1 polymer ?
#
loop_
_entity_poly.entity_id
_entity_poly.type
_entity_poly.pdbx_seq_one_letter_code
_entity_poly.pdbx_strand_id
1 'polypeptide(L)'
;MANDKELEITVDYNELLQRAVAVLERTRISIARSISDNISNAHWEIGRLLQEKKLDSKHGAGVVQRLSIDLKQRYPKMGLSPRSLWLMKKFYCRFCNSSLKLQHAVAVLPWGHTAELMANKWTKDNDDAILYYAVETVTKGWNRDILVNAINLHMYEQSCLPVEKDNNFATTLPVPVAAYANEVIKSTYNLGFLGVTEPVLELDLEHRLVEKIKLFLLELGKGFTYIGNQYPIESKGRSGIVDLLFFHRGLRSLIAIELKAGRYKPEYAGKMNYYLSILDRTERGEGENPSIGIILCAEKNHVDVELSLDGMDKPIGVADYRLIIPQEDLKQVIQDEIQAYDDEKQKGNE
;
A
#
# COMPACT_ATOMS: atom_id res chain seq x y z
N MET A 1 3.32 -24.15 45.11
CA MET A 1 4.52 -24.75 44.49
C MET A 1 4.29 -25.61 43.22
N ALA A 2 3.15 -26.30 43.06
CA ALA A 2 2.82 -26.98 41.80
C ALA A 2 2.35 -26.06 40.70
N ASN A 3 1.61 -24.99 41.08
CA ASN A 3 1.02 -24.02 40.14
C ASN A 3 2.04 -23.11 39.46
N ASP A 4 3.16 -22.78 40.15
CA ASP A 4 4.21 -21.92 39.59
C ASP A 4 5.07 -22.62 38.54
N LYS A 5 5.30 -23.93 38.70
CA LYS A 5 6.02 -24.72 37.70
C LYS A 5 5.23 -24.99 36.43
N GLU A 6 3.89 -25.12 36.53
CA GLU A 6 3.02 -25.23 35.36
C GLU A 6 2.93 -23.90 34.60
N LEU A 7 2.94 -22.76 35.28
CA LEU A 7 2.99 -21.43 34.65
C LEU A 7 4.34 -21.16 33.96
N GLU A 8 5.47 -21.51 34.58
CA GLU A 8 6.80 -21.37 33.94
C GLU A 8 6.94 -22.23 32.68
N ILE A 9 6.45 -23.48 32.72
CA ILE A 9 6.48 -24.39 31.58
C ILE A 9 5.58 -23.83 30.44
N THR A 10 4.44 -23.19 30.75
CA THR A 10 3.53 -22.64 29.74
C THR A 10 4.09 -21.39 29.09
N VAL A 11 4.78 -20.53 29.82
CA VAL A 11 5.43 -19.33 29.31
C VAL A 11 6.60 -19.70 28.40
N ASP A 12 7.43 -20.65 28.81
CA ASP A 12 8.59 -21.13 28.03
C ASP A 12 8.13 -21.85 26.76
N TYR A 13 7.06 -22.64 26.81
CA TYR A 13 6.45 -23.28 25.64
C TYR A 13 5.89 -22.28 24.63
N ASN A 14 5.20 -21.24 25.09
CA ASN A 14 4.65 -20.20 24.23
C ASN A 14 5.74 -19.39 23.53
N GLU A 15 6.81 -19.06 24.23
CA GLU A 15 7.97 -18.40 23.62
C GLU A 15 8.65 -19.31 22.60
N LEU A 16 8.86 -20.59 22.93
CA LEU A 16 9.39 -21.57 22.00
C LEU A 16 8.51 -21.75 20.76
N LEU A 17 7.19 -21.83 20.95
CA LEU A 17 6.22 -21.92 19.86
C LEU A 17 6.27 -20.69 18.94
N GLN A 18 6.28 -19.49 19.50
CA GLN A 18 6.39 -18.26 18.72
C GLN A 18 7.69 -18.16 17.94
N ARG A 19 8.82 -18.58 18.53
CA ARG A 19 10.11 -18.65 17.84
C ARG A 19 10.10 -19.69 16.74
N ALA A 20 9.53 -20.85 16.98
CA ALA A 20 9.40 -21.91 15.97
C ALA A 20 8.50 -21.45 14.79
N VAL A 21 7.36 -20.82 15.07
CA VAL A 21 6.49 -20.25 14.04
C VAL A 21 7.23 -19.19 13.23
N ALA A 22 7.96 -18.28 13.88
CA ALA A 22 8.73 -17.23 13.18
C ALA A 22 9.82 -17.82 12.27
N VAL A 23 10.48 -18.93 12.68
CA VAL A 23 11.46 -19.65 11.85
C VAL A 23 10.77 -20.29 10.66
N LEU A 24 9.63 -20.97 10.86
CA LEU A 24 8.88 -21.63 9.79
C LEU A 24 8.35 -20.60 8.76
N GLU A 25 7.83 -19.47 9.20
CA GLU A 25 7.36 -18.41 8.32
C GLU A 25 8.52 -17.80 7.48
N ARG A 26 9.68 -17.54 8.10
CA ARG A 26 10.88 -17.08 7.38
C ARG A 26 11.34 -18.10 6.34
N THR A 27 11.35 -19.39 6.71
CA THR A 27 11.73 -20.47 5.81
C THR A 27 10.76 -20.59 4.65
N ARG A 28 9.45 -20.51 4.91
CA ARG A 28 8.39 -20.53 3.88
C ARG A 28 8.56 -19.39 2.87
N ILE A 29 8.81 -18.18 3.35
CA ILE A 29 9.08 -17.01 2.50
C ILE A 29 10.35 -17.21 1.66
N SER A 30 11.42 -17.75 2.26
CA SER A 30 12.69 -18.03 1.57
C SER A 30 12.52 -19.07 0.47
N ILE A 31 11.80 -20.15 0.74
CA ILE A 31 11.48 -21.19 -0.26
C ILE A 31 10.65 -20.63 -1.39
N ALA A 32 9.62 -19.82 -1.09
CA ALA A 32 8.76 -19.22 -2.11
C ALA A 32 9.54 -18.25 -3.03
N ARG A 33 10.48 -17.48 -2.48
CA ARG A 33 11.40 -16.62 -3.25
C ARG A 33 12.32 -17.44 -4.14
N SER A 34 12.97 -18.47 -3.59
CA SER A 34 13.86 -19.35 -4.33
C SER A 34 13.15 -20.08 -5.48
N ILE A 35 11.90 -20.48 -5.29
CA ILE A 35 11.08 -21.08 -6.35
C ILE A 35 10.78 -20.04 -7.44
N SER A 36 10.43 -18.82 -7.07
CA SER A 36 10.15 -17.72 -8.02
C SER A 36 11.38 -17.39 -8.86
N ASP A 37 12.55 -17.26 -8.23
CA ASP A 37 13.82 -17.00 -8.91
C ASP A 37 14.18 -18.10 -9.91
N ASN A 38 14.03 -19.35 -9.53
CA ASN A 38 14.31 -20.50 -10.40
C ASN A 38 13.34 -20.57 -11.58
N ILE A 39 12.06 -20.26 -11.37
CA ILE A 39 11.05 -20.22 -12.44
C ILE A 39 11.35 -19.07 -13.40
N SER A 40 11.67 -17.89 -12.90
CA SER A 40 12.02 -16.72 -13.72
C SER A 40 13.27 -16.98 -14.57
N ASN A 41 14.28 -17.64 -14.02
CA ASN A 41 15.47 -18.07 -14.76
C ASN A 41 15.13 -19.08 -15.86
N ALA A 42 14.26 -20.06 -15.58
CA ALA A 42 13.81 -21.00 -16.61
C ALA A 42 13.05 -20.30 -17.75
N HIS A 43 12.18 -19.33 -17.43
CA HIS A 43 11.47 -18.54 -18.43
C HIS A 43 12.42 -17.68 -19.26
N TRP A 44 13.45 -17.11 -18.64
CA TRP A 44 14.50 -16.37 -19.32
C TRP A 44 15.26 -17.24 -20.33
N GLU A 45 15.74 -18.39 -19.90
CA GLU A 45 16.50 -19.29 -20.76
C GLU A 45 15.67 -19.85 -21.92
N ILE A 46 14.42 -20.27 -21.67
CA ILE A 46 13.51 -20.69 -22.74
C ILE A 46 13.28 -19.53 -23.73
N GLY A 47 13.06 -18.33 -23.22
CA GLY A 47 12.90 -17.11 -24.04
C GLY A 47 14.12 -16.84 -24.93
N ARG A 48 15.34 -16.97 -24.36
CA ARG A 48 16.61 -16.86 -25.06
C ARG A 48 16.73 -17.88 -26.20
N LEU A 49 16.44 -19.14 -25.91
CA LEU A 49 16.49 -20.22 -26.91
C LEU A 49 15.52 -19.97 -28.07
N LEU A 50 14.31 -19.51 -27.80
CA LEU A 50 13.32 -19.15 -28.83
C LEU A 50 13.78 -17.95 -29.67
N GLN A 51 14.47 -16.98 -29.06
CA GLN A 51 15.03 -15.84 -29.77
C GLN A 51 16.23 -16.24 -30.64
N GLU A 52 17.14 -17.05 -30.16
CA GLU A 52 18.28 -17.56 -30.93
C GLU A 52 17.88 -18.33 -32.18
N LYS A 53 16.77 -19.07 -32.10
CA LYS A 53 16.20 -19.78 -33.27
C LYS A 53 15.42 -18.85 -34.22
N LYS A 54 15.37 -17.53 -33.95
CA LYS A 54 14.68 -16.52 -34.76
C LYS A 54 13.22 -16.88 -35.05
N LEU A 55 12.57 -17.64 -34.16
CA LEU A 55 11.18 -18.01 -34.31
C LEU A 55 10.29 -16.79 -34.16
N ASP A 56 9.43 -16.51 -35.11
CA ASP A 56 8.40 -15.48 -35.05
C ASP A 56 6.99 -16.07 -35.15
N SER A 57 5.98 -15.26 -34.86
CA SER A 57 4.58 -15.72 -34.86
C SER A 57 4.07 -16.13 -36.23
N LYS A 58 4.73 -15.73 -37.32
CA LYS A 58 4.32 -16.08 -38.69
C LYS A 58 4.99 -17.36 -39.19
N HIS A 59 6.29 -17.54 -38.93
CA HIS A 59 7.09 -18.66 -39.47
C HIS A 59 7.43 -19.70 -38.39
N GLY A 60 7.30 -19.41 -37.12
CA GLY A 60 7.64 -20.28 -35.98
C GLY A 60 6.44 -20.85 -35.22
N ALA A 61 5.20 -20.49 -35.58
CA ALA A 61 4.00 -20.87 -34.81
C ALA A 61 3.84 -22.40 -34.68
N GLY A 62 4.03 -23.14 -35.75
CA GLY A 62 3.95 -24.61 -35.74
C GLY A 62 5.03 -25.26 -34.87
N VAL A 63 6.25 -24.72 -34.91
CA VAL A 63 7.37 -25.21 -34.09
C VAL A 63 7.08 -24.97 -32.60
N VAL A 64 6.62 -23.77 -32.21
CA VAL A 64 6.27 -23.45 -30.85
C VAL A 64 5.08 -24.26 -30.34
N GLN A 65 4.10 -24.52 -31.22
CA GLN A 65 2.95 -25.36 -30.87
C GLN A 65 3.37 -26.81 -30.59
N ARG A 66 4.23 -27.39 -31.45
CA ARG A 66 4.80 -28.73 -31.21
C ARG A 66 5.65 -28.77 -29.97
N LEU A 67 6.55 -27.79 -29.78
CA LEU A 67 7.37 -27.66 -28.56
C LEU A 67 6.50 -27.60 -27.28
N SER A 68 5.39 -26.85 -27.34
CA SER A 68 4.44 -26.78 -26.22
C SER A 68 3.83 -28.14 -25.88
N ILE A 69 3.46 -28.94 -26.88
CA ILE A 69 2.90 -30.29 -26.71
C ILE A 69 3.94 -31.20 -26.05
N ASP A 70 5.15 -31.25 -26.63
CA ASP A 70 6.23 -32.12 -26.16
C ASP A 70 6.67 -31.73 -24.71
N LEU A 71 6.76 -30.45 -24.40
CA LEU A 71 7.10 -29.97 -23.08
C LEU A 71 6.00 -30.23 -22.07
N LYS A 72 4.72 -30.08 -22.42
CA LYS A 72 3.60 -30.39 -21.52
C LYS A 72 3.50 -31.87 -21.17
N GLN A 73 3.84 -32.76 -22.11
CA GLN A 73 3.90 -34.20 -21.81
C GLN A 73 4.95 -34.50 -20.74
N ARG A 74 6.11 -33.82 -20.78
CA ARG A 74 7.20 -34.02 -19.81
C ARG A 74 6.98 -33.27 -18.50
N TYR A 75 6.38 -32.07 -18.57
CA TYR A 75 6.23 -31.14 -17.44
C TYR A 75 4.79 -30.57 -17.37
N PRO A 76 3.77 -31.39 -17.04
CA PRO A 76 2.35 -31.03 -17.18
C PRO A 76 1.91 -29.86 -16.27
N LYS A 77 2.65 -29.61 -15.17
CA LYS A 77 2.31 -28.57 -14.18
C LYS A 77 3.03 -27.23 -14.40
N MET A 78 3.84 -27.07 -15.45
CA MET A 78 4.71 -25.89 -15.62
C MET A 78 4.12 -24.79 -16.50
N GLY A 79 2.86 -24.82 -16.89
CA GLY A 79 2.22 -23.73 -17.64
C GLY A 79 2.84 -23.43 -19.01
N LEU A 80 3.31 -24.45 -19.74
CA LEU A 80 4.04 -24.34 -21.00
C LEU A 80 3.12 -24.30 -22.23
N SER A 81 2.10 -23.41 -22.23
CA SER A 81 1.25 -23.17 -23.38
C SER A 81 2.00 -22.42 -24.50
N PRO A 82 1.57 -22.49 -25.77
CA PRO A 82 2.17 -21.68 -26.84
C PRO A 82 2.20 -20.18 -26.52
N ARG A 83 1.11 -19.66 -25.94
CA ARG A 83 1.03 -18.28 -25.44
C ARG A 83 2.08 -17.97 -24.39
N SER A 84 2.29 -18.90 -23.44
CA SER A 84 3.29 -18.76 -22.39
C SER A 84 4.71 -18.77 -22.95
N LEU A 85 5.00 -19.64 -23.92
CA LEU A 85 6.30 -19.70 -24.59
C LEU A 85 6.60 -18.40 -25.35
N TRP A 86 5.62 -17.82 -26.05
CA TRP A 86 5.76 -16.51 -26.68
C TRP A 86 5.95 -15.39 -25.66
N LEU A 87 5.30 -15.48 -24.53
CA LEU A 87 5.49 -14.49 -23.46
C LEU A 87 6.90 -14.59 -22.85
N MET A 88 7.46 -15.79 -22.69
CA MET A 88 8.85 -16.01 -22.26
C MET A 88 9.85 -15.43 -23.27
N LYS A 89 9.61 -15.59 -24.57
CA LYS A 89 10.41 -14.94 -25.61
C LYS A 89 10.33 -13.41 -25.49
N LYS A 90 9.11 -12.87 -25.33
CA LYS A 90 8.89 -11.42 -25.15
C LYS A 90 9.61 -10.92 -23.90
N PHE A 91 9.60 -11.68 -22.81
CA PHE A 91 10.31 -11.37 -21.57
C PHE A 91 11.82 -11.23 -21.80
N TYR A 92 12.45 -12.23 -22.41
CA TYR A 92 13.85 -12.16 -22.76
C TYR A 92 14.17 -10.96 -23.66
N CYS A 93 13.45 -10.80 -24.77
CA CYS A 93 13.68 -9.69 -25.70
C CYS A 93 13.50 -8.31 -25.06
N ARG A 94 12.55 -8.19 -24.11
CA ARG A 94 12.27 -6.92 -23.43
C ARG A 94 13.38 -6.51 -22.47
N PHE A 95 13.99 -7.49 -21.77
CA PHE A 95 14.90 -7.18 -20.67
C PHE A 95 16.36 -7.55 -20.92
N CYS A 96 16.71 -8.28 -21.99
CA CYS A 96 18.10 -8.71 -22.23
C CYS A 96 19.10 -7.55 -22.38
N ASN A 97 18.67 -6.38 -22.83
CA ASN A 97 19.48 -5.18 -22.96
C ASN A 97 19.20 -4.11 -21.91
N SER A 98 18.31 -4.40 -20.94
CA SER A 98 18.01 -3.47 -19.84
C SER A 98 19.13 -3.46 -18.79
N SER A 99 19.09 -2.48 -17.90
CA SER A 99 20.05 -2.39 -16.79
C SER A 99 19.99 -3.63 -15.88
N LEU A 100 21.11 -4.04 -15.30
CA LEU A 100 21.16 -5.17 -14.36
C LEU A 100 20.22 -4.96 -13.18
N LYS A 101 20.04 -3.71 -12.73
CA LYS A 101 19.09 -3.38 -11.67
C LYS A 101 17.66 -3.75 -12.05
N LEU A 102 17.23 -3.43 -13.27
CA LEU A 102 15.91 -3.77 -13.76
C LEU A 102 15.74 -5.28 -13.97
N GLN A 103 16.75 -5.95 -14.55
CA GLN A 103 16.74 -7.40 -14.71
C GLN A 103 16.57 -8.13 -13.36
N HIS A 104 17.31 -7.72 -12.34
CA HIS A 104 17.16 -8.27 -10.98
C HIS A 104 15.79 -7.98 -10.37
N ALA A 105 15.28 -6.75 -10.53
CA ALA A 105 13.97 -6.38 -9.99
C ALA A 105 12.83 -7.23 -10.56
N VAL A 106 12.84 -7.49 -11.88
CA VAL A 106 11.80 -8.32 -12.52
C VAL A 106 11.99 -9.82 -12.29
N ALA A 107 13.22 -10.27 -12.05
CA ALA A 107 13.53 -11.68 -11.79
C ALA A 107 12.95 -12.19 -10.47
N VAL A 108 12.87 -11.34 -9.45
CA VAL A 108 12.34 -11.69 -8.13
C VAL A 108 10.80 -11.63 -8.05
N LEU A 109 10.14 -11.12 -9.09
CA LEU A 109 8.68 -11.04 -9.13
C LEU A 109 8.05 -12.39 -9.49
N PRO A 110 6.87 -12.72 -8.95
CA PRO A 110 6.07 -13.81 -9.46
C PRO A 110 5.74 -13.58 -10.95
N TRP A 111 5.75 -14.64 -11.75
CA TRP A 111 5.58 -14.56 -13.21
C TRP A 111 4.34 -13.77 -13.65
N GLY A 112 3.23 -13.89 -12.91
CA GLY A 112 2.01 -13.12 -13.19
C GLY A 112 2.18 -11.61 -13.10
N HIS A 113 3.01 -11.13 -12.17
CA HIS A 113 3.32 -9.70 -12.01
C HIS A 113 4.20 -9.21 -13.17
N THR A 114 5.24 -9.95 -13.51
CA THR A 114 6.11 -9.62 -14.65
C THR A 114 5.35 -9.59 -15.97
N ALA A 115 4.45 -10.55 -16.17
CA ALA A 115 3.57 -10.58 -17.34
C ALA A 115 2.67 -9.35 -17.43
N GLU A 116 2.15 -8.88 -16.30
CA GLU A 116 1.32 -7.67 -16.22
C GLU A 116 2.13 -6.42 -16.57
N LEU A 117 3.30 -6.24 -15.98
CA LEU A 117 4.19 -5.11 -16.27
C LEU A 117 4.58 -5.04 -17.75
N MET A 118 4.76 -6.19 -18.43
CA MET A 118 5.06 -6.24 -19.86
C MET A 118 3.85 -6.03 -20.78
N ALA A 119 2.64 -6.23 -20.27
CA ALA A 119 1.41 -6.12 -21.06
C ALA A 119 0.76 -4.74 -20.93
N ASN A 120 0.88 -4.09 -19.77
CA ASN A 120 0.20 -2.86 -19.48
C ASN A 120 0.76 -1.69 -20.30
N LYS A 121 -0.13 -0.88 -20.85
CA LYS A 121 0.22 0.25 -21.73
C LYS A 121 1.07 1.33 -21.05
N TRP A 122 0.99 1.46 -19.73
CA TRP A 122 1.70 2.48 -18.94
C TRP A 122 3.10 2.06 -18.52
N THR A 123 3.37 0.75 -18.50
CA THR A 123 4.65 0.22 -18.01
C THR A 123 5.49 -0.45 -19.10
N LYS A 124 4.88 -1.09 -20.10
CA LYS A 124 5.55 -1.98 -21.08
C LYS A 124 6.80 -1.40 -21.75
N ASP A 125 6.84 -0.09 -21.97
CA ASP A 125 7.91 0.61 -22.67
C ASP A 125 8.66 1.61 -21.75
N ASN A 126 8.37 1.59 -20.43
CA ASN A 126 8.96 2.49 -19.43
C ASN A 126 9.72 1.70 -18.37
N ASP A 127 11.05 1.68 -18.48
CA ASP A 127 11.94 0.94 -17.58
C ASP A 127 11.89 1.45 -16.14
N ASP A 128 11.78 2.76 -15.95
CA ASP A 128 11.72 3.36 -14.62
C ASP A 128 10.38 3.05 -13.94
N ALA A 129 9.27 3.07 -14.68
CA ALA A 129 7.97 2.64 -14.17
C ALA A 129 7.98 1.16 -13.77
N ILE A 130 8.53 0.27 -14.64
CA ILE A 130 8.66 -1.15 -14.30
C ILE A 130 9.49 -1.33 -13.03
N LEU A 131 10.63 -0.63 -12.92
CA LEU A 131 11.50 -0.70 -11.76
C LEU A 131 10.78 -0.24 -10.49
N TYR A 132 10.07 0.88 -10.56
CA TYR A 132 9.27 1.41 -9.45
C TYR A 132 8.25 0.38 -8.97
N TYR A 133 7.40 -0.12 -9.87
CA TYR A 133 6.36 -1.09 -9.51
C TYR A 133 6.92 -2.44 -9.04
N ALA A 134 8.06 -2.87 -9.58
CA ALA A 134 8.74 -4.08 -9.13
C ALA A 134 9.24 -3.95 -7.69
N VAL A 135 9.90 -2.83 -7.37
CA VAL A 135 10.42 -2.54 -6.03
C VAL A 135 9.26 -2.42 -5.03
N GLU A 136 8.21 -1.65 -5.36
CA GLU A 136 7.03 -1.48 -4.52
C GLU A 136 6.32 -2.82 -4.25
N THR A 137 6.18 -3.66 -5.28
CA THR A 137 5.58 -5.00 -5.17
C THR A 137 6.34 -5.88 -4.18
N VAL A 138 7.67 -5.91 -4.28
CA VAL A 138 8.51 -6.72 -3.38
C VAL A 138 8.51 -6.16 -1.95
N THR A 139 8.60 -4.85 -1.82
CA THR A 139 8.71 -4.18 -0.52
C THR A 139 7.41 -4.25 0.27
N LYS A 140 6.28 -4.05 -0.40
CA LYS A 140 4.95 -4.01 0.21
C LYS A 140 4.20 -5.33 0.14
N GLY A 141 4.74 -6.34 -0.55
CA GLY A 141 4.10 -7.65 -0.69
C GLY A 141 2.82 -7.62 -1.53
N TRP A 142 2.77 -6.78 -2.57
CA TRP A 142 1.57 -6.66 -3.40
C TRP A 142 1.25 -7.97 -4.12
N ASN A 143 -0.01 -8.34 -4.13
CA ASN A 143 -0.52 -9.34 -5.05
C ASN A 143 -0.70 -8.72 -6.46
N ARG A 144 -1.06 -9.55 -7.46
CA ARG A 144 -1.23 -9.08 -8.84
C ARG A 144 -2.29 -7.99 -8.98
N ASP A 145 -3.39 -8.09 -8.24
CA ASP A 145 -4.53 -7.16 -8.36
C ASP A 145 -4.18 -5.80 -7.78
N ILE A 146 -3.47 -5.78 -6.66
CA ILE A 146 -2.92 -4.55 -6.07
C ILE A 146 -1.93 -3.89 -7.05
N LEU A 147 -1.05 -4.66 -7.70
CA LEU A 147 -0.14 -4.14 -8.70
C LEU A 147 -0.89 -3.50 -9.88
N VAL A 148 -1.89 -4.19 -10.43
CA VAL A 148 -2.72 -3.67 -11.54
C VAL A 148 -3.42 -2.37 -11.14
N ASN A 149 -3.98 -2.32 -9.92
CA ASN A 149 -4.60 -1.12 -9.40
C ASN A 149 -3.60 0.03 -9.22
N ALA A 150 -2.43 -0.24 -8.67
CA ALA A 150 -1.37 0.76 -8.53
C ALA A 150 -0.97 1.37 -9.88
N ILE A 151 -0.86 0.54 -10.93
CA ILE A 151 -0.58 1.01 -12.29
C ILE A 151 -1.74 1.85 -12.83
N ASN A 152 -2.98 1.41 -12.65
CA ASN A 152 -4.17 2.16 -13.11
C ASN A 152 -4.33 3.50 -12.38
N LEU A 153 -3.85 3.59 -11.16
CA LEU A 153 -3.78 4.83 -10.36
C LEU A 153 -2.60 5.73 -10.75
N HIS A 154 -1.78 5.33 -11.71
CA HIS A 154 -0.59 6.09 -12.13
C HIS A 154 0.35 6.43 -10.97
N MET A 155 0.56 5.49 -10.03
CA MET A 155 1.36 5.76 -8.83
C MET A 155 2.82 6.13 -9.16
N TYR A 156 3.39 5.57 -10.23
CA TYR A 156 4.72 5.95 -10.70
C TYR A 156 4.74 7.40 -11.18
N GLU A 157 3.81 7.79 -12.06
CA GLU A 157 3.73 9.13 -12.61
C GLU A 157 3.49 10.15 -11.49
N GLN A 158 2.66 9.82 -10.52
CA GLN A 158 2.45 10.65 -9.33
C GLN A 158 3.71 10.78 -8.48
N SER A 159 4.52 9.71 -8.36
CA SER A 159 5.78 9.77 -7.62
C SER A 159 6.86 10.61 -8.30
N CYS A 160 6.75 10.80 -9.62
CA CYS A 160 7.65 11.64 -10.41
C CYS A 160 7.27 13.13 -10.41
N LEU A 161 6.03 13.46 -10.04
CA LEU A 161 5.63 14.86 -9.90
C LEU A 161 6.40 15.48 -8.73
N PRO A 162 6.88 16.73 -8.86
CA PRO A 162 7.34 17.47 -7.70
C PRO A 162 6.16 17.48 -6.71
N VAL A 163 6.35 16.82 -5.57
CA VAL A 163 5.33 16.80 -4.52
C VAL A 163 5.37 18.19 -3.90
N GLU A 164 4.53 19.08 -4.40
CA GLU A 164 4.13 20.27 -3.64
C GLU A 164 3.43 19.74 -2.40
N LYS A 165 4.17 19.72 -1.29
CA LYS A 165 3.64 19.18 -0.04
C LYS A 165 2.84 20.28 0.61
N ASP A 166 1.56 20.06 0.70
CA ASP A 166 0.60 20.91 1.36
C ASP A 166 0.79 20.84 2.88
N ASN A 167 1.92 21.40 3.37
CA ASN A 167 2.26 21.46 4.79
C ASN A 167 3.23 22.61 5.11
N ASN A 168 3.32 22.95 6.40
CA ASN A 168 4.24 23.95 6.93
C ASN A 168 5.40 23.33 7.76
N PHE A 169 5.77 22.09 7.53
CA PHE A 169 6.77 21.38 8.34
C PHE A 169 8.15 22.04 8.30
N ALA A 170 8.55 22.62 7.16
CA ALA A 170 9.83 23.27 7.01
C ALA A 170 10.01 24.49 7.93
N THR A 171 8.92 25.17 8.28
CA THR A 171 8.92 26.37 9.12
C THR A 171 8.62 26.10 10.59
N THR A 172 7.98 24.95 10.90
CA THR A 172 7.44 24.64 12.24
C THR A 172 8.15 23.50 12.96
N LEU A 173 8.97 22.70 12.25
CA LEU A 173 9.75 21.60 12.82
C LEU A 173 11.26 21.87 12.68
N PRO A 174 12.10 21.27 13.57
CA PRO A 174 13.54 21.24 13.38
C PRO A 174 13.89 20.61 12.02
N VAL A 175 14.91 21.14 11.34
CA VAL A 175 15.28 20.75 9.96
C VAL A 175 15.33 19.22 9.72
N PRO A 176 16.03 18.42 10.56
CA PRO A 176 16.08 16.97 10.33
C PRO A 176 14.72 16.28 10.55
N VAL A 177 13.89 16.82 11.45
CA VAL A 177 12.54 16.29 11.71
C VAL A 177 11.60 16.65 10.58
N ALA A 178 11.67 17.89 10.07
CA ALA A 178 10.90 18.35 8.92
C ALA A 178 11.19 17.53 7.65
N ALA A 179 12.47 17.26 7.38
CA ALA A 179 12.88 16.44 6.24
C ALA A 179 12.29 15.03 6.35
N TYR A 180 12.41 14.40 7.53
CA TYR A 180 11.87 13.06 7.74
C TYR A 180 10.33 13.03 7.78
N ALA A 181 9.67 14.04 8.35
CA ALA A 181 8.22 14.18 8.29
C ALA A 181 7.72 14.26 6.84
N ASN A 182 8.43 15.02 6.03
CA ASN A 182 8.17 15.11 4.59
C ASN A 182 8.39 13.79 3.82
N GLU A 183 9.22 12.91 4.31
CA GLU A 183 9.44 11.58 3.71
C GLU A 183 8.32 10.61 4.07
N VAL A 184 7.89 10.59 5.34
CA VAL A 184 6.99 9.55 5.87
C VAL A 184 5.52 9.92 5.82
N ILE A 185 5.17 11.22 5.88
CA ILE A 185 3.78 11.69 5.78
C ILE A 185 3.43 11.92 4.32
N LYS A 186 2.42 11.20 3.83
CA LYS A 186 1.98 11.28 2.44
C LYS A 186 1.08 12.49 2.19
N SER A 187 1.06 12.97 0.95
CA SER A 187 0.09 13.99 0.49
C SER A 187 -1.25 13.38 0.02
N THR A 188 -1.26 12.07 -0.26
CA THR A 188 -2.44 11.32 -0.69
C THR A 188 -2.43 9.92 -0.05
N TYR A 189 -3.57 9.48 0.47
CA TYR A 189 -3.77 8.15 1.05
C TYR A 189 -4.78 7.35 0.24
N ASN A 190 -4.50 6.06 0.04
CA ASN A 190 -5.44 5.15 -0.63
C ASN A 190 -6.30 4.44 0.42
N LEU A 191 -7.57 4.81 0.49
CA LEU A 191 -8.56 4.22 1.38
C LEU A 191 -9.51 3.25 0.64
N GLY A 192 -9.15 2.77 -0.55
CA GLY A 192 -9.95 1.81 -1.33
C GLY A 192 -10.29 0.53 -0.57
N PHE A 193 -9.46 0.14 0.41
CA PHE A 193 -9.73 -1.00 1.29
C PHE A 193 -10.98 -0.83 2.17
N LEU A 194 -11.55 0.37 2.28
CA LEU A 194 -12.79 0.60 3.02
C LEU A 194 -14.02 0.03 2.31
N GLY A 195 -13.91 -0.21 0.99
CA GLY A 195 -15.00 -0.77 0.20
C GLY A 195 -16.13 0.21 -0.08
N VAL A 196 -15.86 1.52 -0.07
CA VAL A 196 -16.84 2.57 -0.40
C VAL A 196 -16.40 3.31 -1.67
N THR A 197 -17.36 3.66 -2.53
CA THR A 197 -17.12 4.31 -3.82
C THR A 197 -17.30 5.81 -3.78
N GLU A 198 -18.06 6.31 -2.80
CA GLU A 198 -18.40 7.72 -2.64
C GLU A 198 -18.01 8.22 -1.25
N PRO A 199 -17.77 9.52 -1.07
CA PRO A 199 -17.53 10.10 0.23
C PRO A 199 -18.72 9.82 1.18
N VAL A 200 -18.40 9.18 2.30
CA VAL A 200 -19.35 8.91 3.39
C VAL A 200 -19.24 10.01 4.44
N LEU A 201 -20.20 10.07 5.37
CA LEU A 201 -20.12 11.00 6.49
C LEU A 201 -18.84 10.80 7.32
N GLU A 202 -18.31 11.85 7.93
CA GLU A 202 -17.06 11.82 8.69
C GLU A 202 -17.07 10.72 9.76
N LEU A 203 -18.17 10.55 10.47
CA LEU A 203 -18.33 9.53 11.50
C LEU A 203 -18.29 8.10 10.92
N ASP A 204 -18.91 7.88 9.77
CA ASP A 204 -18.90 6.58 9.10
C ASP A 204 -17.50 6.26 8.54
N LEU A 205 -16.80 7.27 8.02
CA LEU A 205 -15.42 7.14 7.56
C LEU A 205 -14.50 6.73 8.72
N GLU A 206 -14.63 7.38 9.86
CA GLU A 206 -13.88 7.07 11.07
C GLU A 206 -14.14 5.65 11.55
N HIS A 207 -15.41 5.24 11.69
CA HIS A 207 -15.77 3.88 12.13
C HIS A 207 -15.15 2.83 11.22
N ARG A 208 -15.25 2.99 9.90
CA ARG A 208 -14.66 2.06 8.93
C ARG A 208 -13.14 2.00 9.01
N LEU A 209 -12.47 3.15 9.24
CA LEU A 209 -11.03 3.19 9.44
C LEU A 209 -10.61 2.46 10.72
N VAL A 210 -11.36 2.62 11.81
CA VAL A 210 -11.10 1.94 13.08
C VAL A 210 -11.35 0.42 12.95
N GLU A 211 -12.44 0.00 12.32
CA GLU A 211 -12.70 -1.42 12.04
C GLU A 211 -11.58 -2.05 11.21
N LYS A 212 -11.03 -1.31 10.25
CA LYS A 212 -9.95 -1.76 9.36
C LYS A 212 -8.59 -1.15 9.73
N ILE A 213 -8.39 -0.85 11.00
CA ILE A 213 -7.19 -0.13 11.50
C ILE A 213 -5.87 -0.78 11.07
N LYS A 214 -5.83 -2.10 10.93
CA LYS A 214 -4.62 -2.81 10.45
C LYS A 214 -4.27 -2.41 9.01
N LEU A 215 -5.27 -2.28 8.15
CA LEU A 215 -5.08 -1.87 6.75
C LEU A 215 -4.73 -0.38 6.67
N PHE A 216 -5.34 0.43 7.53
CA PHE A 216 -5.00 1.85 7.61
C PHE A 216 -3.55 2.07 8.10
N LEU A 217 -3.08 1.31 9.10
CA LEU A 217 -1.69 1.36 9.54
C LEU A 217 -0.71 0.94 8.44
N LEU A 218 -1.07 -0.03 7.59
CA LEU A 218 -0.26 -0.39 6.42
C LEU A 218 -0.22 0.74 5.40
N GLU A 219 -1.33 1.45 5.19
CA GLU A 219 -1.40 2.60 4.31
C GLU A 219 -0.63 3.80 4.86
N LEU A 220 -0.70 4.08 6.17
CA LEU A 220 0.10 5.12 6.82
C LEU A 220 1.61 4.85 6.68
N GLY A 221 2.02 3.59 6.79
CA GLY A 221 3.43 3.17 6.64
C GLY A 221 4.13 2.83 7.95
N LYS A 222 5.45 2.64 7.87
CA LYS A 222 6.27 2.24 9.02
C LYS A 222 6.39 3.35 10.06
N GLY A 223 6.34 2.97 11.32
CA GLY A 223 6.59 3.87 12.45
C GLY A 223 5.33 4.37 13.14
N PHE A 224 4.17 4.25 12.52
CA PHE A 224 2.91 4.62 13.13
C PHE A 224 2.45 3.59 14.17
N THR A 225 2.03 4.09 15.33
CA THR A 225 1.43 3.31 16.41
C THR A 225 0.09 3.95 16.75
N TYR A 226 -0.99 3.20 16.69
CA TYR A 226 -2.33 3.68 17.02
C TYR A 226 -2.48 3.85 18.54
N ILE A 227 -2.98 5.01 18.96
CA ILE A 227 -3.28 5.34 20.37
C ILE A 227 -4.78 5.22 20.60
N GLY A 228 -5.61 5.86 19.76
CA GLY A 228 -7.05 5.84 19.93
C GLY A 228 -7.79 6.67 18.89
N ASN A 229 -9.11 6.54 18.90
CA ASN A 229 -10.03 7.38 18.13
C ASN A 229 -10.94 8.17 19.09
N GLN A 230 -11.56 9.22 18.60
CA GLN A 230 -12.36 10.16 19.37
C GLN A 230 -11.64 10.53 20.69
N TYR A 231 -10.33 10.84 20.55
CA TYR A 231 -9.45 11.01 21.70
C TYR A 231 -9.73 12.36 22.36
N PRO A 232 -10.22 12.37 23.62
CA PRO A 232 -10.52 13.61 24.33
C PRO A 232 -9.22 14.29 24.76
N ILE A 233 -9.14 15.58 24.48
CA ILE A 233 -8.04 16.45 24.94
C ILE A 233 -8.59 17.60 25.74
N GLU A 234 -7.94 17.92 26.89
CA GLU A 234 -8.38 19.00 27.75
C GLU A 234 -7.17 19.75 28.35
N SER A 235 -7.23 21.08 28.33
CA SER A 235 -6.26 21.95 28.98
C SER A 235 -6.92 23.22 29.49
N LYS A 236 -6.83 23.47 30.79
CA LYS A 236 -7.31 24.69 31.45
C LYS A 236 -8.78 25.04 31.13
N GLY A 237 -9.67 24.04 31.21
CA GLY A 237 -11.09 24.18 30.94
C GLY A 237 -11.44 24.37 29.44
N ARG A 238 -10.50 24.09 28.54
CA ARG A 238 -10.72 24.04 27.10
C ARG A 238 -10.53 22.59 26.65
N SER A 239 -11.50 22.08 25.90
CA SER A 239 -11.55 20.69 25.45
C SER A 239 -11.66 20.59 23.94
N GLY A 240 -11.33 19.43 23.41
CA GLY A 240 -11.51 19.05 22.02
C GLY A 240 -11.51 17.52 21.90
N ILE A 241 -11.84 17.03 20.74
CA ILE A 241 -11.82 15.60 20.42
C ILE A 241 -11.05 15.45 19.12
N VAL A 242 -10.00 14.64 19.14
CA VAL A 242 -9.20 14.28 17.96
C VAL A 242 -9.78 13.01 17.35
N ASP A 243 -10.10 13.02 16.05
CA ASP A 243 -10.73 11.86 15.41
C ASP A 243 -9.86 10.61 15.53
N LEU A 244 -8.57 10.69 15.15
CA LEU A 244 -7.62 9.59 15.30
C LEU A 244 -6.29 10.11 15.84
N LEU A 245 -5.76 9.47 16.88
CA LEU A 245 -4.46 9.80 17.46
C LEU A 245 -3.49 8.63 17.30
N PHE A 246 -2.29 8.96 16.80
CA PHE A 246 -1.17 8.04 16.63
C PHE A 246 0.09 8.59 17.28
N PHE A 247 1.09 7.72 17.46
CA PHE A 247 2.46 8.10 17.73
C PHE A 247 3.36 7.58 16.63
N HIS A 248 4.26 8.43 16.13
CA HIS A 248 5.24 8.02 15.11
C HIS A 248 6.62 7.86 15.73
N ARG A 249 7.10 6.61 15.81
CA ARG A 249 8.36 6.26 16.53
C ARG A 249 9.59 6.98 15.98
N GLY A 250 9.74 7.08 14.65
CA GLY A 250 10.90 7.73 14.04
C GLY A 250 10.87 9.25 14.18
N LEU A 251 9.70 9.87 14.11
CA LEU A 251 9.52 11.30 14.35
C LEU A 251 9.52 11.64 15.84
N ARG A 252 9.29 10.67 16.72
CA ARG A 252 9.07 10.89 18.15
C ARG A 252 8.03 11.99 18.40
N SER A 253 6.92 11.92 17.69
CA SER A 253 5.84 12.90 17.73
C SER A 253 4.49 12.22 17.83
N LEU A 254 3.55 12.84 18.53
CA LEU A 254 2.13 12.53 18.39
C LEU A 254 1.65 12.98 17.01
N ILE A 255 0.81 12.19 16.37
CA ILE A 255 0.20 12.49 15.08
C ILE A 255 -1.31 12.53 15.25
N ALA A 256 -1.89 13.71 15.18
CA ALA A 256 -3.34 13.90 15.22
C ALA A 256 -3.89 13.92 13.79
N ILE A 257 -4.84 13.05 13.48
CA ILE A 257 -5.53 13.02 12.18
C ILE A 257 -6.96 13.49 12.38
N GLU A 258 -7.35 14.50 11.63
CA GLU A 258 -8.72 15.01 11.53
C GLU A 258 -9.28 14.58 10.18
N LEU A 259 -10.45 13.94 10.19
CA LEU A 259 -11.11 13.41 9.00
C LEU A 259 -12.13 14.41 8.46
N LYS A 260 -12.16 14.58 7.14
CA LYS A 260 -13.13 15.41 6.45
C LYS A 260 -13.70 14.68 5.25
N ALA A 261 -15.01 14.46 5.24
CA ALA A 261 -15.70 13.77 4.14
C ALA A 261 -15.69 14.55 2.82
N GLY A 262 -15.56 15.87 2.89
CA GLY A 262 -15.61 16.77 1.75
C GLY A 262 -14.27 17.41 1.40
N ARG A 263 -14.37 18.52 0.68
CA ARG A 263 -13.24 19.36 0.28
C ARG A 263 -12.62 20.06 1.50
N TYR A 264 -11.30 20.25 1.46
CA TYR A 264 -10.56 21.05 2.44
C TYR A 264 -11.13 22.48 2.55
N LYS A 265 -11.18 22.99 3.78
CA LYS A 265 -11.56 24.38 4.09
C LYS A 265 -10.54 25.00 5.04
N PRO A 266 -10.17 26.28 4.84
CA PRO A 266 -9.17 26.99 5.64
C PRO A 266 -9.41 26.95 7.17
N GLU A 267 -10.67 26.94 7.59
CA GLU A 267 -11.03 26.88 9.02
C GLU A 267 -10.53 25.58 9.73
N TYR A 268 -10.27 24.51 8.99
CA TYR A 268 -9.78 23.25 9.56
C TYR A 268 -8.35 23.38 10.09
N ALA A 269 -7.51 24.20 9.44
CA ALA A 269 -6.16 24.49 9.92
C ALA A 269 -6.17 25.16 11.30
N GLY A 270 -7.07 26.12 11.54
CA GLY A 270 -7.24 26.76 12.84
C GLY A 270 -7.67 25.80 13.94
N LYS A 271 -8.62 24.89 13.64
CA LYS A 271 -9.05 23.82 14.56
C LYS A 271 -7.87 22.89 14.90
N MET A 272 -7.13 22.43 13.90
CA MET A 272 -5.99 21.57 14.07
C MET A 272 -4.88 22.24 14.91
N ASN A 273 -4.54 23.50 14.60
CA ASN A 273 -3.56 24.28 15.34
C ASN A 273 -3.91 24.39 16.85
N TYR A 274 -5.20 24.56 17.13
CA TYR A 274 -5.71 24.56 18.49
C TYR A 274 -5.55 23.20 19.18
N TYR A 275 -5.88 22.10 18.52
CA TYR A 275 -5.74 20.74 19.06
C TYR A 275 -4.28 20.38 19.33
N LEU A 276 -3.37 20.68 18.42
CA LEU A 276 -1.94 20.45 18.61
C LEU A 276 -1.38 21.26 19.78
N SER A 277 -1.93 22.47 20.00
CA SER A 277 -1.53 23.30 21.15
C SER A 277 -1.97 22.71 22.49
N ILE A 278 -3.09 21.98 22.54
CA ILE A 278 -3.51 21.22 23.72
C ILE A 278 -2.63 19.98 23.89
N LEU A 279 -2.50 19.16 22.86
CA LEU A 279 -1.71 17.93 22.88
C LEU A 279 -0.26 18.17 23.35
N ASP A 280 0.39 19.21 22.84
CA ASP A 280 1.75 19.56 23.25
C ASP A 280 1.88 19.96 24.73
N ARG A 281 0.78 20.36 25.37
CA ARG A 281 0.77 20.75 26.78
C ARG A 281 0.38 19.63 27.74
N THR A 282 -0.38 18.66 27.27
CA THR A 282 -1.01 17.63 28.10
C THR A 282 -0.51 16.22 27.84
N GLU A 283 -0.21 15.90 26.60
CA GLU A 283 0.07 14.52 26.17
C GLU A 283 1.52 14.32 25.73
N ARG A 284 2.19 15.39 25.26
CA ARG A 284 3.57 15.29 24.76
C ARG A 284 4.53 14.96 25.89
N GLY A 285 5.25 13.84 25.74
CA GLY A 285 6.27 13.38 26.68
C GLY A 285 7.58 14.17 26.63
N GLU A 286 8.38 14.04 27.69
CA GLU A 286 9.70 14.66 27.75
C GLU A 286 10.61 14.12 26.61
N GLY A 287 11.27 15.02 25.88
CA GLY A 287 12.15 14.69 24.78
C GLY A 287 11.43 14.28 23.49
N GLU A 288 10.10 14.39 23.41
CA GLU A 288 9.36 14.25 22.17
C GLU A 288 9.36 15.55 21.37
N ASN A 289 9.30 15.43 20.05
CA ASN A 289 9.15 16.55 19.14
C ASN A 289 7.70 17.10 19.19
N PRO A 290 7.43 18.29 18.64
CA PRO A 290 6.09 18.84 18.57
C PRO A 290 5.11 17.86 17.90
N SER A 291 3.87 17.85 18.40
CA SER A 291 2.79 17.06 17.79
C SER A 291 2.48 17.56 16.39
N ILE A 292 2.23 16.66 15.44
CA ILE A 292 1.98 16.95 14.03
C ILE A 292 0.50 16.69 13.73
N GLY A 293 -0.15 17.60 13.03
CA GLY A 293 -1.52 17.45 12.54
C GLY A 293 -1.58 17.03 11.08
N ILE A 294 -2.50 16.14 10.76
CA ILE A 294 -2.85 15.76 9.39
C ILE A 294 -4.35 15.99 9.22
N ILE A 295 -4.72 16.85 8.27
CA ILE A 295 -6.12 17.02 7.86
C ILE A 295 -6.31 16.15 6.62
N LEU A 296 -7.10 15.08 6.76
CA LEU A 296 -7.36 14.11 5.71
C LEU A 296 -8.73 14.37 5.10
N CYS A 297 -8.77 14.84 3.87
CA CYS A 297 -9.99 15.27 3.17
C CYS A 297 -10.18 14.56 1.82
N ALA A 298 -11.39 14.61 1.26
CA ALA A 298 -11.66 13.99 -0.04
C ALA A 298 -10.99 14.73 -1.21
N GLU A 299 -10.85 16.06 -1.09
CA GLU A 299 -10.27 16.94 -2.10
C GLU A 299 -9.60 18.13 -1.44
N LYS A 300 -8.49 18.61 -2.00
CA LYS A 300 -7.79 19.81 -1.54
C LYS A 300 -7.39 20.71 -2.71
N ASN A 301 -7.20 21.99 -2.43
CA ASN A 301 -6.60 22.95 -3.34
C ASN A 301 -5.30 23.45 -2.71
N HIS A 302 -4.20 23.41 -3.45
CA HIS A 302 -2.89 23.78 -2.96
C HIS A 302 -2.84 25.22 -2.44
N VAL A 303 -3.42 26.16 -3.17
CA VAL A 303 -3.41 27.60 -2.81
C VAL A 303 -4.18 27.85 -1.51
N ASP A 304 -5.36 27.21 -1.36
CA ASP A 304 -6.14 27.32 -0.12
C ASP A 304 -5.38 26.76 1.08
N VAL A 305 -4.64 25.66 0.89
CA VAL A 305 -3.81 25.06 1.94
C VAL A 305 -2.63 25.97 2.28
N GLU A 306 -1.86 26.40 1.28
CA GLU A 306 -0.70 27.27 1.48
C GLU A 306 -1.09 28.54 2.27
N LEU A 307 -2.11 29.26 1.80
CA LEU A 307 -2.57 30.49 2.46
C LEU A 307 -3.10 30.26 3.88
N SER A 308 -3.75 29.11 4.13
CA SER A 308 -4.30 28.80 5.46
C SER A 308 -3.26 28.35 6.47
N LEU A 309 -2.15 27.79 6.01
CA LEU A 309 -1.03 27.36 6.87
C LEU A 309 0.01 28.45 7.09
N ASP A 310 -0.05 29.53 6.32
CA ASP A 310 0.85 30.68 6.50
C ASP A 310 0.67 31.29 7.88
N GLY A 311 1.78 31.51 8.59
CA GLY A 311 1.79 32.05 9.95
C GLY A 311 1.26 31.12 11.04
N MET A 312 0.97 29.83 10.75
CA MET A 312 0.63 28.84 11.78
C MET A 312 1.87 28.36 12.51
N ASP A 313 1.78 28.30 13.86
CA ASP A 313 2.92 27.91 14.73
C ASP A 313 3.09 26.39 14.88
N LYS A 314 2.06 25.62 14.55
CA LYS A 314 2.06 24.16 14.71
C LYS A 314 2.28 23.45 13.38
N PRO A 315 2.97 22.30 13.39
CA PRO A 315 3.21 21.53 12.17
C PRO A 315 1.92 20.85 11.70
N ILE A 316 1.40 21.31 10.57
CA ILE A 316 0.16 20.81 9.96
C ILE A 316 0.43 20.44 8.51
N GLY A 317 -0.06 19.27 8.11
CA GLY A 317 -0.13 18.82 6.73
C GLY A 317 -1.58 18.56 6.33
N VAL A 318 -1.88 18.80 5.06
CA VAL A 318 -3.18 18.47 4.44
C VAL A 318 -2.97 17.39 3.40
N ALA A 319 -3.70 16.30 3.55
CA ALA A 319 -3.66 15.19 2.62
C ALA A 319 -5.05 14.93 2.04
N ASP A 320 -5.10 14.48 0.79
CA ASP A 320 -6.33 13.94 0.22
C ASP A 320 -6.37 12.40 0.33
N TYR A 321 -7.57 11.82 0.22
CA TYR A 321 -7.74 10.38 0.16
C TYR A 321 -8.49 9.96 -1.11
N ARG A 322 -8.26 8.71 -1.52
CA ARG A 322 -8.92 8.09 -2.67
C ARG A 322 -9.67 6.84 -2.23
N LEU A 323 -10.92 6.77 -2.65
CA LEU A 323 -11.82 5.63 -2.44
C LEU A 323 -11.90 4.84 -3.76
N ILE A 324 -10.94 3.96 -4.03
CA ILE A 324 -10.92 3.16 -5.25
C ILE A 324 -11.07 1.70 -4.86
N ILE A 325 -12.14 1.08 -5.33
CA ILE A 325 -12.40 -0.34 -5.15
C ILE A 325 -11.73 -1.12 -6.28
N PRO A 326 -10.99 -2.20 -5.98
CA PRO A 326 -10.57 -3.19 -6.97
C PRO A 326 -11.78 -3.74 -7.72
N GLN A 327 -11.64 -3.97 -9.05
CA GLN A 327 -12.76 -4.45 -9.89
C GLN A 327 -13.36 -5.79 -9.44
N GLU A 328 -12.60 -6.63 -8.73
CA GLU A 328 -13.08 -7.90 -8.20
C GLU A 328 -13.93 -7.70 -6.95
N ASP A 329 -13.53 -6.79 -6.05
CA ASP A 329 -14.34 -6.41 -4.89
C ASP A 329 -15.63 -5.70 -5.32
N LEU A 330 -15.58 -4.92 -6.43
CA LEU A 330 -16.78 -4.31 -7.02
C LEU A 330 -17.78 -5.37 -7.49
N LYS A 331 -17.31 -6.47 -8.08
CA LYS A 331 -18.19 -7.59 -8.46
C LYS A 331 -18.80 -8.28 -7.24
N GLN A 332 -18.02 -8.45 -6.17
CA GLN A 332 -18.51 -9.03 -4.92
C GLN A 332 -19.54 -8.12 -4.25
N VAL A 333 -19.25 -6.80 -4.16
CA VAL A 333 -20.20 -5.81 -3.60
C VAL A 333 -21.51 -5.78 -4.43
N ILE A 334 -21.42 -5.79 -5.77
CA ILE A 334 -22.58 -5.84 -6.64
C ILE A 334 -23.35 -7.16 -6.44
N GLN A 335 -22.69 -8.30 -6.29
CA GLN A 335 -23.32 -9.57 -6.03
C GLN A 335 -24.00 -9.60 -4.66
N ASP A 336 -23.35 -9.07 -3.64
CA ASP A 336 -23.88 -8.99 -2.28
C ASP A 336 -25.10 -8.03 -2.20
N GLU A 337 -25.07 -6.90 -2.94
CA GLU A 337 -26.22 -5.99 -3.05
C GLU A 337 -27.38 -6.62 -3.84
N ILE A 338 -27.11 -7.33 -4.93
CA ILE A 338 -28.14 -8.06 -5.68
C ILE A 338 -28.78 -9.13 -4.79
N GLN A 339 -27.97 -9.88 -4.04
CA GLN A 339 -28.46 -10.90 -3.11
C GLN A 339 -29.32 -10.28 -1.99
N ALA A 340 -28.88 -9.16 -1.41
CA ALA A 340 -29.65 -8.44 -0.38
C ALA A 340 -30.98 -7.91 -0.92
N TYR A 341 -30.98 -7.38 -2.15
CA TYR A 341 -32.22 -6.94 -2.82
C TYR A 341 -33.20 -8.09 -3.10
N ASP A 342 -32.68 -9.23 -3.55
CA ASP A 342 -33.50 -10.42 -3.80
C ASP A 342 -34.06 -11.00 -2.48
N ASP A 343 -33.29 -10.99 -1.40
CA ASP A 343 -33.73 -11.42 -0.05
C ASP A 343 -34.79 -10.47 0.54
N GLU A 344 -34.69 -9.15 0.33
CA GLU A 344 -35.74 -8.20 0.74
C GLU A 344 -37.01 -8.37 -0.06
N LYS A 345 -36.92 -8.66 -1.34
CA LYS A 345 -38.07 -8.89 -2.21
C LYS A 345 -38.81 -10.19 -1.87
N GLN A 346 -38.11 -11.21 -1.38
CA GLN A 346 -38.70 -12.44 -0.90
C GLN A 346 -39.45 -12.25 0.44
N LYS A 347 -38.87 -11.42 1.35
CA LYS A 347 -39.51 -11.09 2.64
C LYS A 347 -40.70 -10.13 2.53
N GLY A 348 -40.82 -9.38 1.44
CA GLY A 348 -41.92 -8.46 1.18
C GLY A 348 -43.14 -9.13 0.49
N ASN A 349 -43.05 -10.40 0.10
CA ASN A 349 -44.09 -11.18 -0.55
C ASN A 349 -44.70 -12.28 0.36
N GLU A 350 -44.26 -12.37 1.62
CA GLU A 350 -44.92 -13.14 2.69
C GLU A 350 -45.71 -12.18 3.59
#